data_15238542b5a28cf284b58a45206b1542
#
_entry.id   15238542b5a28cf284b58a45206b1542
#
_cell.length_a   1.000
_cell.length_b   1.000
_cell.length_c   1.000
_cell.angle_alpha   90.00
_cell.angle_beta   90.00
_cell.angle_gamma   90.00
#
_symmetry.space_group_name_H-M   'P 1'
#
loop_
_entity.id
_entity.type
_entity.pdbx_description
1 polymer ?
#
loop_
_entity_poly.entity_id
_entity_poly.type
_entity_poly.pdbx_seq_one_letter_code
_entity_poly.pdbx_strand_id
1 'polypeptide(L)'
;MQADSDNNRTARIAIQTLANTYGVKHFQYEVGPDVGGGSTVNVASRILANRDPKMKALLIHDYRDNWKPLGGDLYMYFSHCSADSRYGCWGLSEDVAKVHTPKWQAIYALTGTH
;
A
#
# COMPACT_ATOMS: atom_id res chain seq x y z
N MET A 1 2.37 -8.36 7.54
CA MET A 1 1.89 -7.28 6.65
C MET A 1 0.41 -6.96 6.84
N GLN A 2 -0.49 -7.94 6.77
CA GLN A 2 -1.92 -7.65 6.99
C GLN A 2 -2.18 -7.13 8.41
N ALA A 3 -1.54 -7.71 9.42
CA ALA A 3 -1.65 -7.24 10.80
C ALA A 3 -1.20 -5.78 10.97
N ASP A 4 -0.17 -5.36 10.23
CA ASP A 4 0.29 -3.97 10.25
C ASP A 4 -0.73 -3.03 9.61
N SER A 5 -1.34 -3.44 8.51
CA SER A 5 -2.43 -2.70 7.88
C SER A 5 -3.61 -2.55 8.84
N ASP A 6 -4.01 -3.63 9.50
CA ASP A 6 -5.12 -3.62 10.46
C ASP A 6 -4.81 -2.76 11.70
N ASN A 7 -3.58 -2.80 12.19
CA ASN A 7 -3.12 -2.00 13.32
C ASN A 7 -3.10 -0.50 12.98
N ASN A 8 -2.73 -0.14 11.76
CA ASN A 8 -2.72 1.25 11.31
C ASN A 8 -4.12 1.86 11.23
N ARG A 9 -5.17 1.06 11.16
CA ARG A 9 -6.55 1.55 11.11
C ARG A 9 -6.90 2.44 12.30
N THR A 10 -6.45 2.09 13.50
CA THR A 10 -6.71 2.90 14.72
C THR A 10 -6.13 4.31 14.58
N ALA A 11 -4.90 4.43 14.11
CA ALA A 11 -4.27 5.74 13.88
C ALA A 11 -4.99 6.52 12.77
N ARG A 12 -5.40 5.86 11.70
CA ARG A 12 -6.16 6.46 10.60
C ARG A 12 -7.51 6.98 11.08
N ILE A 13 -8.22 6.24 11.93
CA ILE A 13 -9.50 6.68 12.52
C ILE A 13 -9.28 7.95 13.36
N ALA A 14 -8.25 8.00 14.18
CA ALA A 14 -7.94 9.16 15.00
C ALA A 14 -7.66 10.41 14.15
N ILE A 15 -6.88 10.27 13.07
CA ILE A 15 -6.59 11.35 12.13
C ILE A 15 -7.85 11.80 11.39
N GLN A 16 -8.68 10.86 10.95
CA GLN A 16 -9.94 11.17 10.27
C GLN A 16 -10.90 11.94 11.18
N THR A 17 -11.00 11.54 12.44
CA THR A 17 -11.81 12.24 13.43
C THR A 17 -11.33 13.68 13.61
N LEU A 18 -10.02 13.87 13.68
CA LEU A 18 -9.40 15.19 13.77
C LEU A 18 -9.68 16.04 12.53
N ALA A 19 -9.53 15.46 11.34
CA ALA A 19 -9.84 16.13 10.08
C ALA A 19 -11.31 16.57 10.01
N ASN A 20 -12.24 15.71 10.43
CA ASN A 20 -13.65 16.03 10.48
C ASN A 20 -13.93 17.19 11.46
N THR A 21 -13.26 17.21 12.60
CA THR A 21 -13.39 18.27 13.61
C THR A 21 -13.00 19.64 13.04
N TYR A 22 -11.94 19.68 12.24
CA TYR A 22 -11.45 20.93 11.64
C TYR A 22 -12.04 21.20 10.24
N GLY A 23 -12.88 20.33 9.70
CA GLY A 23 -13.49 20.50 8.37
C GLY A 23 -12.48 20.45 7.23
N VAL A 24 -11.41 19.67 7.38
CA VAL A 24 -10.36 19.52 6.37
C VAL A 24 -10.36 18.10 5.81
N LYS A 25 -9.80 17.95 4.59
CA LYS A 25 -9.68 16.66 3.94
C LYS A 25 -8.52 15.85 4.53
N HIS A 26 -8.67 14.54 4.53
CA HIS A 26 -7.66 13.59 4.99
C HIS A 26 -7.09 12.85 3.78
N PHE A 27 -5.81 13.06 3.50
CA PHE A 27 -5.07 12.36 2.45
C PHE A 27 -4.07 11.40 3.07
N GLN A 28 -3.83 10.28 2.41
CA GLN A 28 -2.73 9.40 2.75
C GLN A 28 -1.65 9.47 1.67
N TYR A 29 -0.49 9.96 2.07
CA TYR A 29 0.69 10.16 1.24
C TYR A 29 1.61 8.94 1.36
N GLU A 30 2.19 8.48 0.24
CA GLU A 30 3.14 7.36 0.20
C GLU A 30 2.60 6.07 0.86
N VAL A 31 1.48 5.57 0.36
CA VAL A 31 0.95 4.28 0.81
C VAL A 31 1.53 3.11 0.03
N GLY A 32 1.58 1.96 0.67
CA GLY A 32 2.03 0.71 0.08
C GLY A 32 2.83 -0.12 1.07
N PRO A 33 3.29 -1.30 0.66
CA PRO A 33 4.09 -2.14 1.54
C PRO A 33 5.47 -1.51 1.74
N ASP A 34 5.84 -1.33 2.99
CA ASP A 34 7.18 -0.89 3.38
C ASP A 34 7.77 -1.90 4.37
N VAL A 35 8.67 -2.70 3.90
CA VAL A 35 9.36 -3.74 4.68
C VAL A 35 10.88 -3.59 4.57
N GLY A 36 11.33 -2.41 4.17
CA GLY A 36 12.73 -2.10 3.93
C GLY A 36 13.47 -1.60 5.15
N GLY A 37 13.98 -0.39 5.07
CA GLY A 37 14.74 0.28 6.12
C GLY A 37 16.24 0.00 6.10
N GLY A 38 16.76 -0.60 5.04
CA GLY A 38 18.20 -0.85 4.85
C GLY A 38 18.73 -2.10 5.55
N SER A 39 17.90 -2.83 6.29
CA SER A 39 18.30 -4.09 6.91
C SER A 39 18.62 -5.16 5.86
N THR A 40 19.68 -5.94 6.09
CA THR A 40 20.05 -7.09 5.26
C THR A 40 19.39 -8.39 5.72
N VAL A 41 18.65 -8.36 6.83
CA VAL A 41 17.99 -9.55 7.39
C VAL A 41 16.76 -9.89 6.55
N ASN A 42 16.68 -11.14 6.09
CA ASN A 42 15.54 -11.68 5.32
C ASN A 42 15.20 -10.89 4.04
N VAL A 43 16.17 -10.26 3.40
CA VAL A 43 15.94 -9.46 2.17
C VAL A 43 15.23 -10.28 1.10
N ALA A 44 15.72 -11.49 0.81
CA ALA A 44 15.13 -12.37 -0.20
C ALA A 44 13.67 -12.72 0.12
N SER A 45 13.37 -13.04 1.37
CA SER A 45 12.00 -13.35 1.80
C SER A 45 11.06 -12.14 1.70
N ARG A 46 11.54 -10.95 2.02
CA ARG A 46 10.77 -9.70 1.88
C ARG A 46 10.46 -9.39 0.42
N ILE A 47 11.44 -9.56 -0.47
CA ILE A 47 11.24 -9.38 -1.91
C ILE A 47 10.24 -10.40 -2.45
N LEU A 48 10.37 -11.67 -2.10
CA LEU A 48 9.43 -12.71 -2.50
C LEU A 48 8.00 -12.43 -2.01
N ALA A 49 7.84 -11.96 -0.79
CA ALA A 49 6.54 -11.58 -0.25
C ALA A 49 5.89 -10.45 -1.07
N ASN A 50 6.69 -9.49 -1.53
CA ASN A 50 6.20 -8.39 -2.39
C ASN A 50 5.80 -8.85 -3.80
N ARG A 51 6.35 -9.95 -4.28
CA ARG A 51 6.01 -10.56 -5.58
C ARG A 51 4.91 -11.61 -5.48
N ASP A 52 4.54 -12.01 -4.26
CA ASP A 52 3.54 -13.07 -4.04
C ASP A 52 2.16 -12.61 -4.52
N PRO A 53 1.37 -13.50 -5.15
CA PRO A 53 -0.01 -13.18 -5.56
C PRO A 53 -0.91 -12.69 -4.42
N LYS A 54 -0.62 -13.06 -3.18
CA LYS A 54 -1.35 -12.58 -1.99
C LYS A 54 -1.20 -11.07 -1.77
N MET A 55 -0.19 -10.44 -2.37
CA MET A 55 0.00 -9.00 -2.29
C MET A 55 -1.18 -8.24 -2.91
N LYS A 56 -1.80 -8.79 -3.95
CA LYS A 56 -3.05 -8.23 -4.52
C LYS A 56 -4.13 -8.09 -3.46
N ALA A 57 -4.42 -9.18 -2.75
CA ALA A 57 -5.46 -9.19 -1.71
C ALA A 57 -5.12 -8.26 -0.55
N LEU A 58 -3.85 -8.19 -0.17
CA LEU A 58 -3.37 -7.31 0.90
C LEU A 58 -3.59 -5.83 0.57
N LEU A 59 -3.22 -5.38 -0.62
CA LEU A 59 -3.40 -4.00 -1.04
C LEU A 59 -4.89 -3.64 -1.17
N ILE A 60 -5.71 -4.55 -1.68
CA ILE A 60 -7.16 -4.36 -1.74
C ILE A 60 -7.74 -4.23 -0.34
N HIS A 61 -7.32 -5.08 0.59
CA HIS A 61 -7.75 -5.04 1.98
C HIS A 61 -7.38 -3.73 2.66
N ASP A 62 -6.14 -3.27 2.50
CA ASP A 62 -5.70 -1.99 3.09
C ASP A 62 -6.58 -0.82 2.64
N TYR A 63 -6.88 -0.76 1.36
CA TYR A 63 -7.72 0.31 0.82
C TYR A 63 -9.19 0.16 1.20
N ARG A 64 -9.79 -1.01 0.92
CA ARG A 64 -11.25 -1.22 1.07
C ARG A 64 -11.72 -1.31 2.51
N ASP A 65 -10.90 -1.91 3.37
CA ASP A 65 -11.32 -2.20 4.74
C ASP A 65 -10.70 -1.24 5.77
N ASN A 66 -9.47 -0.75 5.50
CA ASN A 66 -8.72 0.05 6.45
C ASN A 66 -8.56 1.53 6.06
N TRP A 67 -9.03 1.93 4.89
CA TRP A 67 -8.98 3.33 4.44
C TRP A 67 -10.34 3.88 4.00
N LYS A 68 -10.93 3.32 2.96
CA LYS A 68 -12.16 3.85 2.34
C LYS A 68 -13.31 4.03 3.33
N PRO A 69 -13.61 3.07 4.24
CA PRO A 69 -14.73 3.21 5.18
C PRO A 69 -14.55 4.34 6.20
N LEU A 70 -13.34 4.86 6.37
CA LEU A 70 -13.05 5.94 7.31
C LEU A 70 -13.45 7.32 6.77
N GLY A 71 -13.73 7.43 5.47
CA GLY A 71 -14.07 8.69 4.82
C GLY A 71 -12.88 9.49 4.31
N GLY A 72 -11.72 8.86 4.16
CA GLY A 72 -10.55 9.50 3.57
C GLY A 72 -10.77 9.89 2.10
N ASP A 73 -10.12 10.98 1.65
CA ASP A 73 -10.33 11.55 0.34
C ASP A 73 -9.38 11.00 -0.73
N LEU A 74 -8.09 10.96 -0.43
CA LEU A 74 -7.07 10.58 -1.40
C LEU A 74 -6.08 9.58 -0.81
N TYR A 75 -5.82 8.54 -1.58
CA TYR A 75 -4.92 7.44 -1.23
C TYR A 75 -3.85 7.33 -2.32
N MET A 76 -2.63 7.79 -2.04
CA MET A 76 -1.56 7.93 -3.01
C MET A 76 -0.56 6.79 -2.88
N TYR A 77 -0.63 5.82 -3.77
CA TYR A 77 0.31 4.69 -3.77
C TYR A 77 1.73 5.15 -4.16
N PHE A 78 2.70 4.74 -3.38
CA PHE A 78 4.12 4.93 -3.67
C PHE A 78 4.77 3.57 -3.94
N SER A 79 5.28 3.29 -5.11
CA SER A 79 5.42 4.13 -6.29
C SER A 79 5.08 3.32 -7.55
N HIS A 80 5.14 3.97 -8.73
CA HIS A 80 4.84 3.34 -10.02
C HIS A 80 5.81 2.19 -10.35
N CYS A 81 7.11 2.47 -10.33
CA CYS A 81 8.14 1.51 -10.70
C CYS A 81 9.43 1.76 -9.93
N SER A 82 9.97 0.71 -9.34
CA SER A 82 11.28 0.73 -8.69
C SER A 82 11.78 -0.69 -8.48
N ALA A 83 13.10 -0.86 -8.49
CA ALA A 83 13.71 -2.14 -8.16
C ALA A 83 13.46 -2.50 -6.69
N ASP A 84 13.13 -3.75 -6.44
CA ASP A 84 13.05 -4.28 -5.09
C ASP A 84 14.45 -4.41 -4.48
N SER A 85 14.60 -3.96 -3.24
CA SER A 85 15.87 -3.96 -2.55
C SER A 85 15.71 -4.06 -1.04
N ARG A 86 16.84 -4.08 -0.33
CA ARG A 86 16.82 -4.03 1.15
C ARG A 86 16.22 -2.74 1.70
N TYR A 87 16.16 -1.69 0.91
CA TYR A 87 15.59 -0.40 1.32
C TYR A 87 14.08 -0.37 1.21
N GLY A 88 13.52 -1.13 0.28
CA GLY A 88 12.08 -1.27 0.14
C GLY A 88 11.68 -1.93 -1.17
N CYS A 89 10.41 -2.26 -1.27
CA CYS A 89 9.78 -2.86 -2.44
C CYS A 89 8.55 -2.02 -2.82
N TRP A 90 8.79 -0.75 -3.18
CA TRP A 90 7.72 0.23 -3.30
C TRP A 90 6.99 0.20 -4.65
N GLY A 91 7.69 -0.19 -5.72
CA GLY A 91 7.12 -0.17 -7.06
C GLY A 91 5.93 -1.13 -7.23
N LEU A 92 4.95 -0.72 -8.02
CA LEU A 92 3.91 -1.64 -8.51
C LEU A 92 4.55 -2.74 -9.37
N SER A 93 5.66 -2.44 -10.00
CA SER A 93 6.54 -3.39 -10.68
C SER A 93 7.99 -2.94 -10.59
N GLU A 94 8.92 -3.85 -10.91
CA GLU A 94 10.34 -3.56 -11.03
C GLU A 94 10.75 -3.15 -12.45
N ASP A 95 9.83 -3.27 -13.41
CA ASP A 95 10.02 -2.99 -14.84
C ASP A 95 8.77 -2.29 -15.36
N VAL A 96 8.94 -1.13 -15.98
CA VAL A 96 7.82 -0.32 -16.52
C VAL A 96 6.97 -1.05 -17.54
N ALA A 97 7.52 -2.06 -18.22
CA ALA A 97 6.79 -2.88 -19.18
C ALA A 97 5.92 -3.97 -18.52
N LYS A 98 6.16 -4.28 -17.24
CA LYS A 98 5.43 -5.33 -16.52
C LYS A 98 4.25 -4.74 -15.75
N VAL A 99 3.10 -4.68 -16.41
CA VAL A 99 1.88 -4.07 -15.89
C VAL A 99 0.84 -5.09 -15.40
N HIS A 100 1.24 -6.34 -15.18
CA HIS A 100 0.36 -7.43 -14.73
C HIS A 100 0.82 -8.10 -13.43
N THR A 101 1.66 -7.42 -12.66
CA THR A 101 2.07 -7.90 -11.33
C THR A 101 0.88 -7.95 -10.37
N PRO A 102 0.95 -8.73 -9.27
CA PRO A 102 -0.11 -8.73 -8.26
C PRO A 102 -0.46 -7.34 -7.74
N LYS A 103 0.52 -6.46 -7.56
CA LYS A 103 0.31 -5.07 -7.14
C LYS A 103 -0.46 -4.27 -8.21
N TRP A 104 -0.10 -4.38 -9.48
CA TRP A 104 -0.85 -3.77 -10.58
C TRP A 104 -2.28 -4.28 -10.65
N GLN A 105 -2.48 -5.60 -10.48
CA GLN A 105 -3.82 -6.19 -10.46
C GLN A 105 -4.68 -5.62 -9.32
N ALA A 106 -4.09 -5.30 -8.18
CA ALA A 106 -4.80 -4.64 -7.09
C ALA A 106 -5.27 -3.23 -7.51
N ILE A 107 -4.41 -2.46 -8.14
CA ILE A 107 -4.76 -1.11 -8.63
C ILE A 107 -5.90 -1.20 -9.66
N TYR A 108 -5.82 -2.10 -10.61
CA TYR A 108 -6.90 -2.29 -11.59
C TYR A 108 -8.23 -2.66 -10.93
N ALA A 109 -8.20 -3.56 -9.96
CA ALA A 109 -9.41 -3.94 -9.22
C ALA A 109 -10.01 -2.77 -8.44
N LEU A 110 -9.18 -1.90 -7.88
CA LEU A 110 -9.62 -0.75 -7.09
C LEU A 110 -10.09 0.43 -7.93
N THR A 111 -9.50 0.62 -9.11
CA THR A 111 -9.81 1.75 -10.00
C THR A 111 -10.80 1.39 -11.11
N GLY A 112 -11.07 0.10 -11.34
CA GLY A 112 -11.87 -0.37 -12.46
C GLY A 112 -11.15 -0.24 -13.82
N THR A 113 -9.83 -0.02 -13.81
CA THR A 113 -9.00 0.09 -15.02
C THR A 113 -8.34 -1.24 -15.36
N HIS A 114 -8.14 -1.51 -16.62
CA HIS A 114 -7.48 -2.71 -17.11
C HIS A 114 -6.30 -2.41 -18.03
#